data_32a424bd124f365e2ea1e381de1492fe
#
_entry.id   32a424bd124f365e2ea1e381de1492fe
#
_cell.length_a   1.000
_cell.length_b   1.000
_cell.length_c   1.000
_cell.angle_alpha   90.00
_cell.angle_beta   90.00
_cell.angle_gamma   90.00
#
_symmetry.space_group_name_H-M   'P 1'
#
loop_
_entity.id
_entity.type
_entity.pdbx_description
1 polymer ?
#
loop_
_entity_poly.entity_id
_entity_poly.type
_entity_poly.pdbx_seq_one_letter_code
_entity_poly.pdbx_strand_id
1 'polypeptide(L)'
;ALDSATVLKQCFTDSFGDDFIVLDIETFVSSTMKEVVAPKLQSFVHMGWGADFGDPINFLTQIIVHDDNAYYSCNMTNIEGIVENGPADYQQELVDAYEQFTDLVNEGRAIVNDTDARYAAFAKAEAYFLEENLIFPTVYDVTWCLTHANEYSKINAMYGPCNYKAINWETSEEAYTTEQYEEFAAAFDAATKG
;
A
#
# COMPACT_ATOMS: atom_id res chain seq x y z
N ALA A 1 -7.22 -8.74 -12.87
CA ALA A 1 -5.74 -8.78 -12.91
C ALA A 1 -5.21 -8.91 -14.34
N LEU A 2 -5.58 -9.95 -15.08
CA LEU A 2 -5.10 -10.13 -16.47
C LEU A 2 -5.51 -8.97 -17.39
N ASP A 3 -6.75 -8.50 -17.28
CA ASP A 3 -7.24 -7.36 -18.07
C ASP A 3 -6.46 -6.09 -17.77
N SER A 4 -6.15 -5.83 -16.49
CA SER A 4 -5.35 -4.66 -16.10
C SER A 4 -3.91 -4.73 -16.65
N ALA A 5 -3.30 -5.91 -16.62
CA ALA A 5 -1.97 -6.11 -17.21
C ALA A 5 -1.97 -5.92 -18.73
N THR A 6 -3.03 -6.37 -19.40
CA THR A 6 -3.21 -6.18 -20.86
C THR A 6 -3.38 -4.70 -21.20
N VAL A 7 -4.16 -3.97 -20.42
CA VAL A 7 -4.33 -2.52 -20.59
C VAL A 7 -3.00 -1.79 -20.38
N LEU A 8 -2.27 -2.13 -19.31
CA LEU A 8 -0.96 -1.53 -19.04
C LEU A 8 0.02 -1.76 -20.20
N LYS A 9 0.11 -3.00 -20.69
CA LYS A 9 0.93 -3.33 -21.87
C LYS A 9 0.55 -2.47 -23.07
N GLN A 10 -0.74 -2.32 -23.35
CA GLN A 10 -1.21 -1.48 -24.45
C GLN A 10 -0.83 0.00 -24.24
N CYS A 11 -0.97 0.53 -23.02
CA CYS A 11 -0.55 1.90 -22.70
C CYS A 11 0.94 2.14 -22.99
N PHE A 12 1.81 1.17 -22.66
CA PHE A 12 3.24 1.26 -22.98
C PHE A 12 3.48 1.28 -24.49
N THR A 13 2.85 0.39 -25.23
CA THR A 13 2.94 0.36 -26.70
C THR A 13 2.45 1.66 -27.32
N ASP A 14 1.29 2.16 -26.89
CA ASP A 14 0.70 3.39 -27.43
C ASP A 14 1.54 4.64 -27.12
N SER A 15 2.22 4.64 -25.96
CA SER A 15 3.01 5.80 -25.52
C SER A 15 4.43 5.82 -26.09
N PHE A 16 5.05 4.67 -26.22
CA PHE A 16 6.48 4.56 -26.51
C PHE A 16 6.82 3.78 -27.78
N GLY A 17 5.83 3.11 -28.39
CA GLY A 17 6.03 2.21 -29.52
C GLY A 17 6.45 0.80 -29.12
N ASP A 18 6.35 -0.14 -30.07
CA ASP A 18 6.62 -1.56 -29.84
C ASP A 18 8.10 -1.88 -29.55
N ASP A 19 9.00 -0.99 -29.98
CA ASP A 19 10.46 -1.21 -29.88
C ASP A 19 11.05 -0.68 -28.57
N PHE A 20 10.28 0.03 -27.73
CA PHE A 20 10.79 0.64 -26.50
C PHE A 20 11.00 -0.40 -25.40
N ILE A 21 9.99 -1.21 -25.15
CA ILE A 21 10.03 -2.28 -24.13
C ILE A 21 9.06 -3.41 -24.50
N VAL A 22 9.49 -4.63 -24.33
CA VAL A 22 8.63 -5.81 -24.46
C VAL A 22 8.12 -6.19 -23.08
N LEU A 23 6.80 -6.12 -22.88
CA LEU A 23 6.13 -6.57 -21.67
C LEU A 23 5.49 -7.94 -21.90
N ASP A 24 6.04 -8.95 -21.23
CA ASP A 24 5.45 -10.28 -21.20
C ASP A 24 4.58 -10.43 -19.94
N ILE A 25 3.36 -10.93 -20.14
CA ILE A 25 2.40 -11.13 -19.05
C ILE A 25 2.49 -12.58 -18.61
N GLU A 26 3.02 -12.79 -17.43
CA GLU A 26 3.06 -14.09 -16.79
C GLU A 26 1.89 -14.26 -15.81
N THR A 27 1.39 -15.47 -15.70
CA THR A 27 0.30 -15.81 -14.78
C THR A 27 0.74 -16.84 -13.76
N PHE A 28 0.14 -16.78 -12.58
CA PHE A 28 0.36 -17.74 -11.51
C PHE A 28 -0.93 -18.53 -11.22
N VAL A 29 -0.79 -19.68 -10.60
CA VAL A 29 -1.91 -20.61 -10.41
C VAL A 29 -2.66 -20.36 -9.10
N SER A 30 -1.95 -20.13 -8.00
CA SER A 30 -2.58 -20.06 -6.68
C SER A 30 -2.08 -18.90 -5.79
N SER A 31 -0.80 -18.53 -5.85
CA SER A 31 -0.23 -17.56 -4.94
C SER A 31 0.85 -16.72 -5.57
N THR A 32 0.57 -15.45 -5.78
CA THR A 32 1.54 -14.46 -6.24
C THR A 32 2.81 -14.49 -5.38
N MET A 33 2.64 -14.54 -4.07
CA MET A 33 3.79 -14.50 -3.14
C MET A 33 4.72 -15.71 -3.30
N LYS A 34 4.16 -16.90 -3.40
CA LYS A 34 4.96 -18.13 -3.44
C LYS A 34 5.53 -18.42 -4.82
N GLU A 35 4.79 -18.10 -5.85
CA GLU A 35 5.11 -18.51 -7.23
C GLU A 35 5.87 -17.45 -8.01
N VAL A 36 5.75 -16.18 -7.62
CA VAL A 36 6.32 -15.04 -8.35
C VAL A 36 7.26 -14.23 -7.48
N VAL A 37 6.77 -13.71 -6.36
CA VAL A 37 7.50 -12.74 -5.53
C VAL A 37 8.67 -13.38 -4.79
N ALA A 38 8.44 -14.48 -4.06
CA ALA A 38 9.52 -15.14 -3.32
C ALA A 38 10.64 -15.66 -4.23
N PRO A 39 10.38 -16.23 -5.44
CA PRO A 39 11.42 -16.57 -6.40
C PRO A 39 12.02 -15.39 -7.15
N LYS A 40 11.54 -14.14 -6.95
CA LYS A 40 12.05 -12.93 -7.64
C LYS A 40 11.94 -12.99 -9.17
N LEU A 41 10.83 -13.49 -9.69
CA LEU A 41 10.64 -13.71 -11.13
C LEU A 41 10.05 -12.52 -11.88
N GLN A 42 9.47 -11.53 -11.15
CA GLN A 42 8.80 -10.39 -11.76
C GLN A 42 9.75 -9.22 -12.02
N SER A 43 9.48 -8.49 -13.10
CA SER A 43 9.99 -7.12 -13.29
C SER A 43 8.96 -6.08 -12.82
N PHE A 44 7.67 -6.40 -12.97
CA PHE A 44 6.54 -5.61 -12.46
C PHE A 44 5.56 -6.52 -11.74
N VAL A 45 4.99 -6.03 -10.67
CA VAL A 45 3.85 -6.68 -9.99
C VAL A 45 2.89 -5.62 -9.49
N HIS A 46 1.58 -5.86 -9.69
CA HIS A 46 0.53 -5.01 -9.12
C HIS A 46 0.05 -5.63 -7.82
N MET A 47 0.20 -4.88 -6.73
CA MET A 47 -0.21 -5.30 -5.40
C MET A 47 -0.82 -4.14 -4.62
N GLY A 48 -1.48 -4.46 -3.50
CA GLY A 48 -2.05 -3.49 -2.58
C GLY A 48 -1.58 -3.74 -1.16
N TRP A 49 -1.62 -2.69 -0.35
CA TRP A 49 -1.40 -2.76 1.08
C TRP A 49 -2.54 -2.09 1.82
N GLY A 50 -3.12 -2.79 2.80
CA GLY A 50 -4.08 -2.24 3.75
C GLY A 50 -3.38 -1.97 5.07
N ALA A 51 -3.58 -0.77 5.65
CA ALA A 51 -2.95 -0.41 6.90
C ALA A 51 -3.40 -1.31 8.06
N ASP A 52 -2.46 -1.84 8.83
CA ASP A 52 -2.70 -2.59 10.05
C ASP A 52 -2.97 -1.67 11.25
N PHE A 53 -2.45 -0.44 11.20
CA PHE A 53 -2.61 0.60 12.22
C PHE A 53 -2.47 2.00 11.63
N GLY A 54 -2.92 3.03 12.38
CA GLY A 54 -3.03 4.41 11.91
C GLY A 54 -1.75 5.23 12.05
N ASP A 55 -0.70 4.83 11.35
CA ASP A 55 0.52 5.61 11.24
C ASP A 55 1.11 5.43 9.84
N PRO A 56 1.59 6.49 9.17
CA PRO A 56 2.17 6.41 7.83
C PRO A 56 3.30 5.40 7.70
N ILE A 57 4.00 5.10 8.78
CA ILE A 57 5.07 4.11 8.83
C ILE A 57 4.62 2.73 8.32
N ASN A 58 3.34 2.37 8.51
CA ASN A 58 2.83 1.07 8.08
C ASN A 58 2.82 0.89 6.56
N PHE A 59 2.73 1.97 5.82
CA PHE A 59 2.87 1.97 4.37
C PHE A 59 4.34 2.08 3.94
N LEU A 60 5.08 3.02 4.52
CA LEU A 60 6.42 3.35 4.05
C LEU A 60 7.45 2.26 4.37
N THR A 61 7.32 1.57 5.50
CA THR A 61 8.23 0.47 5.86
C THR A 61 8.10 -0.77 4.97
N GLN A 62 7.06 -0.87 4.15
CA GLN A 62 6.95 -1.98 3.20
C GLN A 62 7.99 -1.91 2.07
N ILE A 63 8.61 -0.75 1.88
CA ILE A 63 9.44 -0.44 0.71
C ILE A 63 10.91 -0.20 1.08
N ILE A 64 11.21 0.04 2.38
CA ILE A 64 12.59 0.28 2.83
C ILE A 64 13.47 -0.97 2.67
N VAL A 65 14.77 -0.77 2.64
CA VAL A 65 15.77 -1.83 2.64
C VAL A 65 16.37 -1.99 4.04
N HIS A 66 17.10 -3.08 4.25
CA HIS A 66 17.78 -3.39 5.52
C HIS A 66 16.86 -3.50 6.74
N ASP A 67 15.60 -3.88 6.51
CA ASP A 67 14.63 -4.11 7.58
C ASP A 67 13.90 -5.44 7.31
N ASP A 68 13.97 -6.38 8.26
CA ASP A 68 13.34 -7.70 8.15
C ASP A 68 11.81 -7.63 7.99
N ASN A 69 11.21 -6.49 8.34
CA ASN A 69 9.78 -6.23 8.17
C ASN A 69 9.45 -5.55 6.83
N ALA A 70 10.45 -5.15 6.04
CA ALA A 70 10.23 -4.59 4.73
C ALA A 70 9.74 -5.67 3.78
N TYR A 71 8.48 -5.55 3.38
CA TYR A 71 7.80 -6.60 2.63
C TYR A 71 8.06 -6.52 1.14
N TYR A 72 7.94 -5.32 0.58
CA TYR A 72 8.05 -5.13 -0.87
C TYR A 72 9.49 -5.00 -1.36
N SER A 73 10.32 -4.21 -0.70
CA SER A 73 11.70 -4.03 -1.14
C SER A 73 12.49 -5.32 -1.07
N CYS A 74 12.46 -6.01 0.07
CA CYS A 74 13.24 -7.24 0.26
C CYS A 74 12.68 -8.42 -0.55
N ASN A 75 11.36 -8.51 -0.69
CA ASN A 75 10.75 -9.67 -1.31
C ASN A 75 10.44 -9.47 -2.80
N MET A 76 10.23 -8.25 -3.26
CA MET A 76 9.78 -7.99 -4.62
C MET A 76 10.87 -7.42 -5.53
N THR A 77 11.66 -6.49 -5.05
CA THR A 77 12.68 -5.80 -5.89
C THR A 77 14.06 -6.44 -5.85
N ASN A 78 14.31 -7.29 -4.85
CA ASN A 78 15.62 -7.91 -4.61
C ASN A 78 16.78 -6.90 -4.47
N ILE A 79 16.50 -5.70 -3.97
CA ILE A 79 17.54 -4.67 -3.79
C ILE A 79 18.66 -5.15 -2.88
N GLU A 80 18.36 -5.86 -1.80
CA GLU A 80 19.38 -6.40 -0.89
C GLU A 80 20.28 -7.40 -1.60
N GLY A 81 19.73 -8.27 -2.44
CA GLY A 81 20.55 -9.17 -3.25
C GLY A 81 21.45 -8.44 -4.26
N ILE A 82 21.02 -7.29 -4.77
CA ILE A 82 21.86 -6.43 -5.62
C ILE A 82 23.00 -5.84 -4.79
N VAL A 83 22.72 -5.31 -3.61
CA VAL A 83 23.75 -4.76 -2.70
C VAL A 83 24.76 -5.82 -2.29
N GLU A 84 24.31 -7.01 -1.89
CA GLU A 84 25.18 -8.12 -1.47
C GLU A 84 26.12 -8.61 -2.58
N ASN A 85 25.67 -8.64 -3.82
CA ASN A 85 26.45 -9.08 -4.97
C ASN A 85 27.29 -7.97 -5.62
N GLY A 86 27.14 -6.75 -5.16
CA GLY A 86 27.72 -5.55 -5.76
C GLY A 86 26.90 -5.07 -6.97
N PRO A 87 26.36 -3.87 -6.90
CA PRO A 87 25.58 -3.30 -8.01
C PRO A 87 26.46 -3.10 -9.25
N ALA A 88 25.90 -3.39 -10.43
CA ALA A 88 26.48 -2.88 -11.67
C ALA A 88 26.27 -1.36 -11.72
N ASP A 89 27.07 -0.65 -12.52
CA ASP A 89 27.01 0.83 -12.59
C ASP A 89 25.58 1.36 -12.82
N TYR A 90 24.80 0.69 -13.66
CA TYR A 90 23.40 1.07 -13.93
C TYR A 90 22.42 0.76 -12.80
N GLN A 91 22.84 -0.01 -11.79
CA GLN A 91 22.02 -0.35 -10.61
C GLN A 91 22.32 0.54 -9.41
N GLN A 92 23.47 1.23 -9.43
CA GLN A 92 23.92 2.04 -8.28
C GLN A 92 22.94 3.15 -7.95
N GLU A 93 22.44 3.86 -8.96
CA GLU A 93 21.47 4.94 -8.79
C GLU A 93 20.17 4.42 -8.12
N LEU A 94 19.71 3.23 -8.51
CA LEU A 94 18.56 2.59 -7.88
C LEU A 94 18.83 2.21 -6.42
N VAL A 95 19.99 1.65 -6.13
CA VAL A 95 20.40 1.31 -4.76
C VAL A 95 20.43 2.57 -3.89
N ASP A 96 21.09 3.62 -4.36
CA ASP A 96 21.22 4.89 -3.65
C ASP A 96 19.84 5.50 -3.35
N ALA A 97 18.90 5.41 -4.29
CA ALA A 97 17.54 5.89 -4.10
C ALA A 97 16.78 5.13 -3.00
N TYR A 98 16.89 3.80 -2.96
CA TYR A 98 16.28 3.00 -1.90
C TYR A 98 16.93 3.23 -0.53
N GLU A 99 18.24 3.40 -0.46
CA GLU A 99 18.95 3.71 0.78
C GLU A 99 18.56 5.10 1.29
N GLN A 100 18.52 6.11 0.44
CA GLN A 100 18.10 7.45 0.80
C GLN A 100 16.62 7.48 1.28
N PHE A 101 15.75 6.75 0.62
CA PHE A 101 14.37 6.60 1.08
C PHE A 101 14.30 5.94 2.46
N THR A 102 15.08 4.89 2.67
CA THR A 102 15.15 4.18 3.96
C THR A 102 15.59 5.12 5.09
N ASP A 103 16.59 5.96 4.83
CA ASP A 103 17.06 6.96 5.80
C ASP A 103 15.95 7.97 6.15
N LEU A 104 15.24 8.49 5.17
CA LEU A 104 14.12 9.42 5.39
C LEU A 104 12.99 8.78 6.21
N VAL A 105 12.66 7.52 5.96
CA VAL A 105 11.64 6.80 6.76
C VAL A 105 12.14 6.61 8.20
N ASN A 106 13.41 6.27 8.39
CA ASN A 106 13.98 6.08 9.71
C ASN A 106 14.09 7.41 10.50
N GLU A 107 14.32 8.54 9.84
CA GLU A 107 14.20 9.87 10.47
C GLU A 107 12.80 10.07 11.06
N GLY A 108 11.74 9.82 10.29
CA GLY A 108 10.37 9.89 10.78
C GLY A 108 10.06 8.89 11.89
N ARG A 109 10.58 7.66 11.77
CA ARG A 109 10.43 6.59 12.77
C ARG A 109 11.00 7.00 14.13
N ALA A 110 12.09 7.73 14.16
CA ALA A 110 12.75 8.19 15.39
C ALA A 110 11.95 9.26 16.16
N ILE A 111 11.02 9.95 15.53
CA ILE A 111 10.19 10.98 16.17
C ILE A 111 9.00 10.31 16.85
N VAL A 112 8.98 10.29 18.18
CA VAL A 112 7.94 9.58 18.97
C VAL A 112 7.04 10.50 19.80
N ASN A 113 7.45 11.74 20.06
CA ASN A 113 6.76 12.65 20.99
C ASN A 113 6.20 13.92 20.32
N ASP A 114 6.29 14.02 18.99
CA ASP A 114 5.81 15.15 18.22
C ASP A 114 5.13 14.62 16.94
N THR A 115 3.82 14.57 16.97
CA THR A 115 3.02 14.00 15.86
C THR A 115 3.15 14.84 14.59
N ASP A 116 3.19 16.16 14.71
CA ASP A 116 3.26 17.04 13.55
C ASP A 116 4.63 16.95 12.88
N ALA A 117 5.71 16.96 13.67
CA ALA A 117 7.05 16.75 13.17
C ALA A 117 7.23 15.35 12.56
N ARG A 118 6.64 14.32 13.17
CA ARG A 118 6.65 12.95 12.65
C ARG A 118 5.96 12.87 11.29
N TYR A 119 4.78 13.44 11.16
CA TYR A 119 4.04 13.41 9.89
C TYR A 119 4.73 14.25 8.82
N ALA A 120 5.33 15.37 9.17
CA ALA A 120 6.14 16.17 8.24
C ALA A 120 7.36 15.40 7.71
N ALA A 121 8.02 14.61 8.57
CA ALA A 121 9.14 13.75 8.15
C ALA A 121 8.68 12.64 7.21
N PHE A 122 7.55 11.97 7.50
CA PHE A 122 7.00 10.96 6.60
C PHE A 122 6.49 11.54 5.28
N ALA A 123 5.90 12.74 5.29
CA ALA A 123 5.51 13.43 4.05
C ALA A 123 6.74 13.74 3.16
N LYS A 124 7.89 14.08 3.77
CA LYS A 124 9.14 14.24 3.03
C LYS A 124 9.63 12.93 2.42
N ALA A 125 9.54 11.82 3.16
CA ALA A 125 9.89 10.50 2.65
C ALA A 125 8.96 10.08 1.50
N GLU A 126 7.66 10.32 1.62
CA GLU A 126 6.68 10.03 0.58
C GLU A 126 6.93 10.86 -0.69
N ALA A 127 7.23 12.14 -0.55
CA ALA A 127 7.58 13.00 -1.69
C ALA A 127 8.80 12.46 -2.45
N TYR A 128 9.86 12.11 -1.74
CA TYR A 128 11.06 11.52 -2.32
C TYR A 128 10.75 10.21 -3.05
N PHE A 129 10.01 9.33 -2.42
CA PHE A 129 9.56 8.05 -2.97
C PHE A 129 8.77 8.19 -4.28
N LEU A 130 7.92 9.22 -4.37
CA LEU A 130 7.16 9.51 -5.59
C LEU A 130 8.04 10.15 -6.67
N GLU A 131 8.97 11.01 -6.31
CA GLU A 131 9.92 11.65 -7.24
C GLU A 131 10.85 10.64 -7.89
N GLU A 132 11.35 9.68 -7.10
CA GLU A 132 12.24 8.60 -7.58
C GLU A 132 11.49 7.44 -8.24
N ASN A 133 10.16 7.47 -8.26
CA ASN A 133 9.32 6.41 -8.83
C ASN A 133 9.61 5.01 -8.29
N LEU A 134 9.94 4.88 -7.01
CA LEU A 134 10.24 3.59 -6.38
C LEU A 134 9.04 2.64 -6.39
N ILE A 135 7.85 3.20 -6.28
CA ILE A 135 6.56 2.53 -6.56
C ILE A 135 5.67 3.50 -7.34
N PHE A 136 4.79 2.97 -8.16
CA PHE A 136 3.80 3.74 -8.88
C PHE A 136 2.40 3.52 -8.26
N PRO A 137 1.89 4.43 -7.42
CA PRO A 137 0.54 4.34 -6.88
C PRO A 137 -0.50 4.43 -8.00
N THR A 138 -1.40 3.47 -8.08
CA THR A 138 -2.40 3.42 -9.16
C THR A 138 -3.79 3.84 -8.72
N VAL A 139 -4.32 3.21 -7.68
CA VAL A 139 -5.69 3.43 -7.23
C VAL A 139 -5.80 3.24 -5.72
N TYR A 140 -6.79 3.90 -5.12
CA TYR A 140 -7.35 3.48 -3.84
C TYR A 140 -8.47 2.48 -4.13
N ASP A 141 -8.45 1.36 -3.43
CA ASP A 141 -9.55 0.40 -3.52
C ASP A 141 -10.77 0.95 -2.76
N VAL A 142 -11.86 1.15 -3.48
CA VAL A 142 -13.12 1.64 -2.92
C VAL A 142 -14.15 0.53 -3.01
N THR A 143 -14.61 0.06 -1.86
CA THR A 143 -15.64 -0.97 -1.80
C THR A 143 -17.00 -0.33 -1.53
N TRP A 144 -17.97 -0.61 -2.41
CA TRP A 144 -19.36 -0.26 -2.21
C TRP A 144 -20.13 -1.51 -1.77
N CYS A 145 -20.90 -1.40 -0.72
CA CYS A 145 -21.77 -2.48 -0.27
C CYS A 145 -23.13 -1.97 0.19
N LEU A 146 -24.13 -2.82 0.05
CA LEU A 146 -25.38 -2.67 0.79
C LEU A 146 -25.18 -3.26 2.18
N THR A 147 -25.46 -2.50 3.22
CA THR A 147 -25.29 -2.96 4.59
C THR A 147 -26.61 -3.05 5.33
N HIS A 148 -26.76 -4.10 6.10
CA HIS A 148 -27.81 -4.28 7.09
C HIS A 148 -27.32 -3.95 8.51
N ALA A 149 -26.12 -3.46 8.65
CA ALA A 149 -25.53 -3.09 9.93
C ALA A 149 -25.22 -1.60 9.96
N ASN A 150 -25.54 -0.94 11.06
CA ASN A 150 -25.07 0.40 11.36
C ASN A 150 -23.57 0.33 11.62
N GLU A 151 -22.75 0.76 10.67
CA GLU A 151 -21.29 0.72 10.75
C GLU A 151 -20.76 1.49 11.97
N TYR A 152 -21.45 2.54 12.36
CA TYR A 152 -21.08 3.40 13.49
C TYR A 152 -21.42 2.78 14.85
N SER A 153 -22.26 1.74 14.90
CA SER A 153 -22.52 0.96 16.11
C SER A 153 -21.42 -0.05 16.40
N LYS A 154 -20.55 -0.30 15.42
CA LYS A 154 -19.46 -1.25 15.57
C LYS A 154 -18.35 -0.66 16.43
N ILE A 155 -18.01 -1.31 17.53
CA ILE A 155 -16.79 -1.00 18.26
C ILE A 155 -15.64 -1.68 17.54
N ASN A 156 -15.00 -0.93 16.68
CA ASN A 156 -13.95 -1.42 15.80
C ASN A 156 -12.57 -1.03 16.32
N ALA A 157 -11.61 -1.92 16.13
CA ALA A 157 -10.28 -1.44 15.87
C ALA A 157 -10.32 -0.61 14.59
N MET A 158 -9.75 0.58 14.59
CA MET A 158 -9.76 1.50 13.44
C MET A 158 -9.02 0.90 12.24
N TYR A 159 -8.13 -0.04 12.50
CA TYR A 159 -7.24 -0.67 11.51
C TYR A 159 -7.16 -2.17 11.75
N GLY A 160 -6.81 -2.90 10.70
CA GLY A 160 -6.69 -4.34 10.70
C GLY A 160 -7.84 -5.05 9.98
N PRO A 161 -7.59 -6.25 9.44
CA PRO A 161 -8.52 -6.95 8.57
C PRO A 161 -9.74 -7.54 9.27
N CYS A 162 -9.76 -7.54 10.61
CA CYS A 162 -10.73 -8.32 11.36
C CYS A 162 -11.36 -7.52 12.49
N ASN A 163 -12.66 -7.38 12.41
CA ASN A 163 -13.49 -6.91 13.49
C ASN A 163 -14.40 -8.03 13.98
N TYR A 164 -14.02 -8.64 15.08
CA TYR A 164 -14.76 -9.77 15.66
C TYR A 164 -15.75 -9.36 16.76
N LYS A 165 -15.82 -8.07 17.09
CA LYS A 165 -16.65 -7.61 18.20
C LYS A 165 -18.00 -7.10 17.70
N ALA A 166 -18.93 -8.02 17.50
CA ALA A 166 -20.29 -7.69 17.04
C ALA A 166 -21.28 -7.39 18.17
N ILE A 167 -20.85 -7.30 19.40
CA ILE A 167 -21.74 -7.26 20.58
C ILE A 167 -22.66 -6.04 20.61
N ASN A 168 -22.24 -4.94 20.01
CA ASN A 168 -23.04 -3.70 19.99
C ASN A 168 -23.53 -3.35 18.56
N TRP A 169 -23.45 -4.27 17.62
CA TRP A 169 -23.90 -3.99 16.27
C TRP A 169 -25.41 -3.83 16.25
N GLU A 170 -25.86 -2.72 15.72
CA GLU A 170 -27.26 -2.49 15.36
C GLU A 170 -27.49 -2.97 13.96
N THR A 171 -28.48 -3.83 13.77
CA THR A 171 -28.79 -4.43 12.48
C THR A 171 -30.28 -4.24 12.13
N SER A 172 -30.58 -4.22 10.84
CA SER A 172 -31.92 -4.13 10.28
C SER A 172 -32.21 -5.34 9.39
N GLU A 173 -33.50 -5.69 9.24
CA GLU A 173 -33.91 -6.72 8.27
C GLU A 173 -33.73 -6.24 6.83
N GLU A 174 -33.82 -4.94 6.59
CA GLU A 174 -33.61 -4.32 5.29
C GLU A 174 -32.30 -3.53 5.27
N ALA A 175 -31.71 -3.37 4.07
CA ALA A 175 -30.52 -2.53 3.90
C ALA A 175 -30.85 -1.06 4.25
N TYR A 176 -29.92 -0.41 4.92
CA TYR A 176 -30.07 1.00 5.26
C TYR A 176 -29.99 1.88 4.02
N THR A 177 -30.81 2.94 4.00
CA THR A 177 -30.75 3.98 2.97
C THR A 177 -29.55 4.90 3.20
N THR A 178 -29.21 5.69 2.19
CA THR A 178 -28.15 6.70 2.29
C THR A 178 -28.46 7.71 3.39
N GLU A 179 -29.70 8.17 3.49
CA GLU A 179 -30.13 9.14 4.50
C GLU A 179 -29.97 8.59 5.91
N GLN A 180 -30.36 7.32 6.14
CA GLN A 180 -30.17 6.68 7.44
C GLN A 180 -28.67 6.53 7.78
N TYR A 181 -27.86 6.22 6.79
CA TYR A 181 -26.40 6.12 6.99
C TYR A 181 -25.77 7.47 7.35
N GLU A 182 -26.21 8.55 6.72
CA GLU A 182 -25.79 9.92 7.04
C GLU A 182 -26.22 10.35 8.45
N GLU A 183 -27.43 9.96 8.89
CA GLU A 183 -27.90 10.18 10.26
C GLU A 183 -27.02 9.45 11.29
N PHE A 184 -26.64 8.21 11.02
CA PHE A 184 -25.73 7.46 11.90
C PHE A 184 -24.33 8.09 11.95
N ALA A 185 -23.81 8.56 10.81
CA ALA A 185 -22.54 9.27 10.75
C ALA A 185 -22.58 10.55 11.60
N ALA A 186 -23.62 11.35 11.46
CA ALA A 186 -23.80 12.60 12.21
C ALA A 186 -23.93 12.34 13.73
N ALA A 187 -24.67 11.30 14.13
CA ALA A 187 -24.82 10.92 15.52
C ALA A 187 -23.49 10.45 16.13
N PHE A 188 -22.72 9.66 15.40
CA PHE A 188 -21.41 9.20 15.81
C PHE A 188 -20.42 10.37 15.98
N ASP A 189 -20.37 11.27 15.01
CA ASP A 189 -19.55 12.47 15.05
C ASP A 189 -19.88 13.37 16.23
N ALA A 190 -21.16 13.58 16.51
CA ALA A 190 -21.61 14.35 17.68
C ALA A 190 -21.19 13.70 19.00
N ALA A 191 -21.17 12.37 19.07
CA ALA A 191 -20.80 11.64 20.26
C ALA A 191 -19.27 11.54 20.49
N THR A 192 -18.47 11.62 19.43
CA THR A 192 -17.01 11.36 19.48
C THR A 192 -16.15 12.63 19.40
N LYS A 193 -16.69 13.71 18.84
CA LYS A 193 -15.99 14.99 18.65
C LYS A 193 -16.41 16.09 19.64
N GLY A 194 -17.26 15.72 20.62
CA GLY A 194 -17.78 16.62 21.65
C GLY A 194 -16.81 16.93 22.79
#